data_0b7430490936c8cf7bf305d3ea342796
#
_entry.id   0b7430490936c8cf7bf305d3ea342796
#
_cell.length_a   1.000
_cell.length_b   1.000
_cell.length_c   1.000
_cell.angle_alpha   90.00
_cell.angle_beta   90.00
_cell.angle_gamma   90.00
#
_symmetry.space_group_name_H-M   'P 1'
#
loop_
_entity.id
_entity.type
_entity.pdbx_description
1 polymer ?
#
loop_
_entity_poly.entity_id
_entity_poly.type
_entity_poly.pdbx_seq_one_letter_code
_entity_poly.pdbx_strand_id
1 'polypeptide(L)'
;MEQIGKVFRQLRESRNISLRQATGGQFSPSMLSRFETGQSELSVEKFLFALENISASVEEILFLARGFQYDTDSELRKEILDVLDPKNIAPLEDLYRR
;
A
#
# COMPACT_ATOMS: atom_id res chain seq x y z
N MET A 1 -4.53 3.36 12.02
CA MET A 1 -3.96 3.22 10.68
C MET A 1 -2.89 4.28 10.47
N GLU A 2 -1.77 3.89 9.93
CA GLU A 2 -0.73 4.84 9.61
C GLU A 2 -1.20 5.78 8.51
N GLN A 3 -0.59 6.95 8.47
CA GLN A 3 -0.85 7.88 7.39
C GLN A 3 -0.32 7.28 6.09
N ILE A 4 -1.13 7.37 5.07
CA ILE A 4 -0.77 6.78 3.78
C ILE A 4 0.50 7.39 3.20
N GLY A 5 0.66 8.71 3.35
CA GLY A 5 1.87 9.37 2.87
C GLY A 5 3.14 8.85 3.52
N LYS A 6 3.06 8.60 4.82
CA LYS A 6 4.20 8.07 5.55
C LYS A 6 4.55 6.66 5.08
N VAL A 7 3.54 5.84 4.89
CA VAL A 7 3.74 4.48 4.41
C VAL A 7 4.32 4.49 3.00
N PHE A 8 3.80 5.37 2.15
CA PHE A 8 4.33 5.52 0.80
C PHE A 8 5.82 5.85 0.84
N ARG A 9 6.18 6.79 1.69
CA ARG A 9 7.58 7.18 1.83
C ARG A 9 8.45 6.00 2.24
N GLN A 10 7.99 5.23 3.22
CA GLN A 10 8.74 4.08 3.69
C GLN A 10 8.96 3.08 2.56
N LEU A 11 7.92 2.81 1.77
CA LEU A 11 8.06 1.92 0.64
C LEU A 11 9.02 2.47 -0.40
N ARG A 12 8.86 3.75 -0.73
CA ARG A 12 9.72 4.38 -1.73
C ARG A 12 11.18 4.29 -1.33
N GLU A 13 11.46 4.65 -0.08
CA GLU A 13 12.83 4.65 0.42
C GLU A 13 13.40 3.25 0.51
N SER A 14 12.58 2.28 0.88
CA SER A 14 13.03 0.90 0.95
C SER A 14 13.41 0.35 -0.41
N ARG A 15 12.90 0.93 -1.46
CA ARG A 15 13.20 0.53 -2.84
C ARG A 15 14.23 1.42 -3.49
N ASN A 16 14.81 2.34 -2.72
CA ASN A 16 15.84 3.27 -3.20
C ASN A 16 15.36 4.10 -4.38
N ILE A 17 14.11 4.53 -4.34
CA ILE A 17 13.53 5.34 -5.39
C ILE A 17 13.43 6.78 -4.91
N SER A 18 13.96 7.71 -5.70
CA SER A 18 13.93 9.12 -5.36
C SER A 18 12.54 9.70 -5.56
N LEU A 19 12.31 10.88 -4.97
CA LEU A 19 11.07 11.60 -5.21
C LEU A 19 10.88 11.90 -6.69
N ARG A 20 11.96 12.27 -7.36
CA ARG A 20 11.90 12.55 -8.79
C ARG A 20 11.48 11.33 -9.59
N GLN A 21 12.04 10.18 -9.27
CA GLN A 21 11.67 8.96 -9.95
C GLN A 21 10.22 8.58 -9.69
N ALA A 22 9.76 8.78 -8.45
CA ALA A 22 8.40 8.44 -8.10
C ALA A 22 7.38 9.35 -8.78
N THR A 23 7.73 10.61 -9.01
CA THR A 23 6.82 11.53 -9.67
C THR A 23 6.88 11.41 -11.20
N GLY A 24 7.96 10.86 -11.73
CA GLY A 24 8.07 10.53 -13.15
C GLY A 24 7.83 11.70 -14.10
N GLY A 25 8.02 12.93 -13.63
CA GLY A 25 7.80 14.09 -14.46
C GLY A 25 6.34 14.51 -14.59
N GLN A 26 5.43 13.77 -13.95
CA GLN A 26 3.99 14.09 -14.04
C GLN A 26 3.60 15.18 -13.06
N PHE A 27 4.29 15.28 -11.96
CA PHE A 27 4.05 16.35 -10.98
C PHE A 27 5.34 16.57 -10.21
N SER A 28 5.36 17.60 -9.37
CA SER A 28 6.62 18.02 -8.75
C SER A 28 7.01 17.10 -7.59
N PRO A 29 8.31 16.86 -7.43
CA PRO A 29 8.80 16.13 -6.25
C PRO A 29 8.41 16.80 -4.94
N SER A 30 8.34 18.14 -4.93
CA SER A 30 7.92 18.88 -3.73
C SER A 30 6.49 18.53 -3.33
N MET A 31 5.62 18.36 -4.31
CA MET A 31 4.24 17.99 -4.04
C MET A 31 4.16 16.62 -3.39
N LEU A 32 4.94 15.67 -3.91
CA LEU A 32 4.98 14.35 -3.33
C LEU A 32 5.57 14.38 -1.93
N SER A 33 6.62 15.15 -1.74
CA SER A 33 7.25 15.29 -0.42
C SER A 33 6.26 15.80 0.62
N ARG A 34 5.46 16.80 0.26
CA ARG A 34 4.47 17.32 1.19
C ARG A 34 3.39 16.30 1.52
N PHE A 35 3.03 15.50 0.53
CA PHE A 35 2.10 14.41 0.77
C PHE A 35 2.70 13.39 1.75
N GLU A 36 3.96 13.03 1.55
CA GLU A 36 4.61 12.05 2.40
C GLU A 36 4.75 12.50 3.85
N THR A 37 4.87 13.82 4.05
CA THR A 37 4.99 14.35 5.41
C THR A 37 3.66 14.76 6.02
N GLY A 38 2.57 14.54 5.30
CA GLY A 38 1.25 14.86 5.82
C GLY A 38 0.85 16.31 5.69
N GLN A 39 1.62 17.10 4.95
CA GLN A 39 1.33 18.53 4.81
C GLN A 39 0.27 18.83 3.76
N SER A 40 0.08 17.94 2.81
CA SER A 40 -0.95 18.14 1.81
C SER A 40 -1.43 16.79 1.29
N GLU A 41 -2.58 16.83 0.64
CA GLU A 41 -3.13 15.64 0.01
C GLU A 41 -2.65 15.54 -1.42
N LEU A 42 -2.84 14.38 -1.99
CA LEU A 42 -2.47 14.10 -3.37
C LEU A 42 -3.70 13.57 -4.08
N SER A 43 -3.90 13.97 -5.32
CA SER A 43 -5.03 13.45 -6.08
C SER A 43 -4.86 11.94 -6.29
N VAL A 44 -5.99 11.26 -6.46
CA VAL A 44 -5.97 9.82 -6.67
C VAL A 44 -5.12 9.47 -7.89
N GLU A 45 -5.26 10.23 -8.97
CA GLU A 45 -4.50 9.94 -10.18
C GLU A 45 -3.00 10.04 -9.94
N LYS A 46 -2.58 11.11 -9.26
CA LYS A 46 -1.15 11.28 -8.98
C LYS A 46 -0.64 10.20 -8.04
N PHE A 47 -1.45 9.84 -7.05
CA PHE A 47 -1.09 8.80 -6.12
C PHE A 47 -0.90 7.45 -6.82
N LEU A 48 -1.87 7.08 -7.65
CA LEU A 48 -1.77 5.82 -8.38
C LEU A 48 -0.59 5.80 -9.33
N PHE A 49 -0.32 6.93 -9.98
CA PHE A 49 0.82 7.04 -10.87
C PHE A 49 2.13 6.86 -10.09
N ALA A 50 2.22 7.50 -8.94
CA ALA A 50 3.42 7.37 -8.10
C ALA A 50 3.59 5.94 -7.59
N LEU A 51 2.49 5.27 -7.27
CA LEU A 51 2.55 3.86 -6.86
C LEU A 51 3.14 3.00 -7.98
N GLU A 52 2.69 3.21 -9.20
CA GLU A 52 3.23 2.48 -10.33
C GLU A 52 4.73 2.70 -10.45
N ASN A 53 5.15 3.95 -10.27
CA ASN A 53 6.55 4.29 -10.43
C ASN A 53 7.44 3.65 -9.38
N ILE A 54 6.89 3.28 -8.24
CA ILE A 54 7.67 2.56 -7.22
C ILE A 54 7.32 1.08 -7.21
N SER A 55 6.55 0.63 -8.18
CA SER A 55 6.17 -0.78 -8.33
C SER A 55 5.40 -1.28 -7.11
N ALA A 56 4.52 -0.45 -6.59
CA ALA A 56 3.70 -0.80 -5.43
C ALA A 56 2.24 -0.85 -5.83
N SER A 57 1.45 -1.53 -5.03
CA SER A 57 0.01 -1.62 -5.24
C SER A 57 -0.73 -0.95 -4.10
N VAL A 58 -2.00 -0.64 -4.34
CA VAL A 58 -2.85 -0.09 -3.28
C VAL A 58 -2.96 -1.08 -2.13
N GLU A 59 -3.07 -2.36 -2.44
CA GLU A 59 -3.17 -3.39 -1.43
C GLU A 59 -1.93 -3.41 -0.53
N GLU A 60 -0.78 -3.24 -1.13
CA GLU A 60 0.47 -3.20 -0.38
C GLU A 60 0.49 -2.04 0.60
N ILE A 61 0.07 -0.87 0.14
CA ILE A 61 -0.01 0.32 0.98
C ILE A 61 -0.98 0.09 2.13
N LEU A 62 -2.15 -0.44 1.82
CA LEU A 62 -3.16 -0.68 2.85
C LEU A 62 -2.69 -1.71 3.85
N PHE A 63 -2.04 -2.76 3.37
CA PHE A 63 -1.50 -3.78 4.26
C PHE A 63 -0.50 -3.17 5.24
N LEU A 64 0.41 -2.35 4.74
CA LEU A 64 1.43 -1.75 5.60
C LEU A 64 0.83 -0.74 6.57
N ALA A 65 -0.15 0.04 6.11
CA ALA A 65 -0.80 1.01 6.97
C ALA A 65 -1.53 0.34 8.13
N ARG A 66 -2.03 -0.86 7.93
CA ARG A 66 -2.75 -1.61 8.95
C ARG A 66 -1.87 -2.64 9.65
N GLY A 67 -0.94 -3.20 8.89
CA GLY A 67 -0.15 -4.33 9.36
C GLY A 67 0.75 -4.02 10.53
N PHE A 68 1.14 -2.77 10.66
CA PHE A 68 1.97 -2.37 11.80
C PHE A 68 1.18 -2.36 13.10
N GLN A 69 -0.09 -2.65 13.03
CA GLN A 69 -0.96 -2.66 14.20
C GLN A 69 -1.44 -4.07 14.50
N TYR A 70 -0.58 -5.04 14.28
CA TYR A 70 -0.95 -6.43 14.49
C TYR A 70 -1.55 -6.68 15.86
N ASP A 71 -0.99 -6.02 16.87
CA ASP A 71 -1.46 -6.24 18.23
C ASP A 71 -2.86 -5.69 18.45
N THR A 72 -3.20 -4.63 17.73
CA THR A 72 -4.51 -4.02 17.85
C THR A 72 -5.48 -4.58 16.83
N ASP A 73 -4.97 -5.19 15.78
CA ASP A 73 -5.80 -5.71 14.68
C ASP A 73 -5.81 -7.23 14.67
N SER A 74 -5.79 -7.83 15.86
CA SER A 74 -5.79 -9.28 15.94
C SER A 74 -7.03 -9.88 15.30
N GLU A 75 -8.16 -9.18 15.35
CA GLU A 75 -9.38 -9.67 14.74
C GLU A 75 -9.28 -9.67 13.22
N LEU A 76 -8.72 -8.59 12.67
CA LEU A 76 -8.53 -8.53 11.23
C LEU A 76 -7.60 -9.64 10.77
N ARG A 77 -6.56 -9.88 11.53
CA ARG A 77 -5.62 -10.95 11.25
C ARG A 77 -6.32 -12.29 11.25
N LYS A 78 -7.21 -12.47 12.21
CA LYS A 78 -8.00 -13.68 12.32
C LYS A 78 -8.88 -13.85 11.09
N GLU A 79 -9.52 -12.77 10.66
CA GLU A 79 -10.37 -12.83 9.48
C GLU A 79 -9.58 -13.22 8.25
N ILE A 80 -8.39 -12.67 8.10
CA ILE A 80 -7.54 -13.00 6.97
C ILE A 80 -7.17 -14.47 7.01
N LEU A 81 -6.80 -14.95 8.19
CA LEU A 81 -6.42 -16.36 8.34
C LEU A 81 -7.60 -17.28 8.08
N ASP A 82 -8.79 -16.87 8.50
CA ASP A 82 -10.00 -17.65 8.23
C ASP A 82 -10.26 -17.75 6.73
N VAL A 83 -10.08 -16.64 6.03
CA VAL A 83 -10.26 -16.64 4.58
C VAL A 83 -9.29 -17.59 3.92
N LEU A 84 -8.07 -17.68 4.46
CA LEU A 84 -7.03 -18.52 3.92
C LEU A 84 -7.11 -19.95 4.45
N ASP A 85 -8.02 -20.22 5.39
CA ASP A 85 -8.22 -21.56 5.91
C ASP A 85 -8.65 -22.47 4.76
N PRO A 86 -8.07 -23.67 4.65
CA PRO A 86 -8.45 -24.60 3.59
C PRO A 86 -9.94 -24.85 3.47
N LYS A 87 -10.65 -24.82 4.59
CA LYS A 87 -12.09 -25.03 4.57
C LYS A 87 -12.82 -23.88 3.90
N ASN A 88 -12.32 -22.66 4.11
CA ASN A 88 -12.99 -21.49 3.58
C ASN A 88 -12.60 -21.19 2.15
N ILE A 89 -11.42 -21.61 1.74
CA ILE A 89 -10.96 -21.33 0.39
C ILE A 89 -11.19 -22.48 -0.56
N ALA A 90 -11.79 -23.55 -0.08
CA ALA A 90 -12.06 -24.71 -0.94
C ALA A 90 -12.80 -24.34 -2.22
N PRO A 91 -13.83 -23.52 -2.19
CA PRO A 91 -14.50 -23.14 -3.43
C PRO A 91 -13.58 -22.43 -4.41
N LEU A 92 -12.69 -21.59 -3.88
CA LEU A 92 -11.72 -20.92 -4.74
C LEU A 92 -10.72 -21.89 -5.31
N GLU A 93 -10.27 -22.81 -4.51
CA GLU A 93 -9.36 -23.84 -4.97
C GLU A 93 -10.02 -24.65 -6.09
N ASP A 94 -11.26 -24.95 -5.92
CA ASP A 94 -11.99 -25.68 -6.94
C ASP A 94 -12.01 -24.92 -8.25
N LEU A 95 -12.17 -23.62 -8.18
CA LEU A 95 -12.14 -22.78 -9.37
C LEU A 95 -10.79 -22.82 -10.05
N TYR A 96 -9.74 -22.80 -9.26
CA TYR A 96 -8.39 -22.78 -9.83
C TYR A 96 -7.92 -24.13 -10.33
N ARG A 97 -8.40 -25.17 -9.72
CA ARG A 97 -8.00 -26.52 -10.11
C ARG A 97 -8.71 -27.01 -11.33
N ARG A 98 -9.84 -26.44 -11.60
CA ARG A 98 -10.68 -26.84 -12.72
C ARG A 98 -10.35 -26.02 -13.96
#